data_65f0f02b0b2a9ab5e6e08051b2989dbf
#
_entry.id   65f0f02b0b2a9ab5e6e08051b2989dbf
#
_cell.length_a   1.000
_cell.length_b   1.000
_cell.length_c   1.000
_cell.angle_alpha   90.00
_cell.angle_beta   90.00
_cell.angle_gamma   90.00
#
_symmetry.space_group_name_H-M   'P 1'
#
loop_
_entity.id
_entity.type
_entity.pdbx_description
1 polymer ?
#
loop_
_entity_poly.entity_id
_entity_poly.type
_entity_poly.pdbx_seq_one_letter_code
_entity_poly.pdbx_strand_id
1 'polypeptide(L)'
;MKIGQALKMALRSIWGNKARSVLTMLGIIIGIASVMMIVSTINGMNRKSLEQFEAMGTNRVEVSCYLYNGQDAFESIYNYCSGLGNDLVLGVTPTGYCSPTVVYGSRSTESMQKNEENMWNNGGEMDNTVALPPSQYYGSDQYAICNNFKLAKGRDISVLDIRNYNQVCVMGARAARNFFNYADPVGETVLVNGNAFTVIGVYKEKDPDNPWSVDNCIVYPYSVSRLLSPGETMSDFVVKAASSEATTEVISRLSGFLTGLTNNNMNGWGYAYSNNQYQESMNEQASMMSLVLGGIAAISLLVGGIGIMNIMLVTVTERTREIGVRRAIGARRSSIVTQFLIEAGMLCGMGGIIGIGIGTVGTRIAGKLLVNMEIWPSAGITLGAFALSVCLGILFGIYPAAKASKLQPVEALRAD
;
A
#
# COMPACT_ATOMS: atom_id res chain seq x y z
N MET A 1 5.74 27.68 40.72
CA MET A 1 4.51 28.03 40.04
C MET A 1 3.72 26.73 39.75
N LYS A 2 2.44 26.64 40.06
CA LYS A 2 1.68 25.41 39.76
C LYS A 2 1.44 25.34 38.23
N ILE A 3 1.63 24.18 37.62
CA ILE A 3 1.52 23.97 36.16
C ILE A 3 0.18 24.49 35.61
N GLY A 4 -0.92 24.32 36.34
CA GLY A 4 -2.25 24.82 35.92
C GLY A 4 -2.34 26.36 35.82
N GLN A 5 -1.57 27.11 36.62
CA GLN A 5 -1.53 28.57 36.48
C GLN A 5 -0.73 29.00 35.25
N ALA A 6 0.34 28.26 34.90
CA ALA A 6 1.12 28.49 33.70
C ALA A 6 0.30 28.22 32.43
N LEU A 7 -0.50 27.13 32.43
CA LEU A 7 -1.41 26.80 31.35
C LEU A 7 -2.47 27.91 31.11
N LYS A 8 -3.09 28.41 32.19
CA LYS A 8 -4.10 29.47 32.11
C LYS A 8 -3.52 30.80 31.59
N MET A 9 -2.30 31.12 31.96
CA MET A 9 -1.58 32.31 31.47
C MET A 9 -1.22 32.16 29.98
N ALA A 10 -0.73 30.99 29.58
CA ALA A 10 -0.40 30.70 28.17
C ALA A 10 -1.65 30.82 27.26
N LEU A 11 -2.78 30.21 27.66
CA LEU A 11 -4.03 30.36 26.94
C LEU A 11 -4.46 31.85 26.79
N ARG A 12 -4.35 32.62 27.87
CA ARG A 12 -4.73 34.06 27.85
C ARG A 12 -3.81 34.87 26.95
N SER A 13 -2.52 34.51 26.87
CA SER A 13 -1.53 35.12 26.00
C SER A 13 -1.84 34.86 24.52
N ILE A 14 -2.19 33.62 24.18
CA ILE A 14 -2.54 33.21 22.81
C ILE A 14 -3.79 33.95 22.31
N TRP A 15 -4.80 34.10 23.16
CA TRP A 15 -6.04 34.79 22.82
C TRP A 15 -5.90 36.32 22.76
N GLY A 16 -4.89 36.90 23.44
CA GLY A 16 -4.60 38.33 23.43
C GLY A 16 -4.11 38.86 22.08
N ASN A 17 -3.42 38.07 21.28
CA ASN A 17 -2.84 38.42 19.97
C ASN A 17 -3.13 37.36 18.91
N LYS A 18 -4.40 37.21 18.53
CA LYS A 18 -4.89 36.12 17.64
C LYS A 18 -4.17 36.04 16.30
N ALA A 19 -3.96 37.17 15.61
CA ALA A 19 -3.30 37.19 14.31
C ALA A 19 -1.86 36.64 14.36
N ARG A 20 -1.10 37.06 15.38
CA ARG A 20 0.28 36.59 15.60
C ARG A 20 0.32 35.09 15.91
N SER A 21 -0.58 34.65 16.80
CA SER A 21 -0.66 33.23 17.18
C SER A 21 -1.06 32.32 16.01
N VAL A 22 -2.01 32.75 15.16
CA VAL A 22 -2.39 32.00 13.97
C VAL A 22 -1.25 31.95 12.96
N LEU A 23 -0.57 33.07 12.70
CA LEU A 23 0.55 33.11 11.74
C LEU A 23 1.71 32.21 12.17
N THR A 24 2.00 32.16 13.50
CA THR A 24 3.01 31.24 14.06
C THR A 24 2.64 29.79 13.95
N MET A 25 1.38 29.46 14.27
CA MET A 25 0.89 28.09 14.19
C MET A 25 0.83 27.59 12.75
N LEU A 26 0.67 28.48 11.76
CA LEU A 26 0.50 28.10 10.35
C LEU A 26 1.65 27.24 9.82
N GLY A 27 2.89 27.60 10.13
CA GLY A 27 4.07 26.80 9.75
C GLY A 27 4.07 25.40 10.33
N ILE A 28 3.65 25.26 11.60
CA ILE A 28 3.54 23.95 12.25
C ILE A 28 2.34 23.16 11.69
N ILE A 29 1.20 23.82 11.49
CA ILE A 29 0.00 23.22 10.93
C ILE A 29 0.32 22.60 9.56
N ILE A 30 0.94 23.39 8.66
CA ILE A 30 1.30 22.92 7.32
C ILE A 30 2.32 21.77 7.42
N GLY A 31 3.37 21.92 8.24
CA GLY A 31 4.41 20.91 8.40
C GLY A 31 3.85 19.57 8.91
N ILE A 32 3.05 19.61 9.98
CA ILE A 32 2.44 18.39 10.55
C ILE A 32 1.42 17.77 9.60
N ALA A 33 0.57 18.59 8.96
CA ALA A 33 -0.41 18.09 7.99
C ALA A 33 0.29 17.40 6.80
N SER A 34 1.36 17.99 6.28
CA SER A 34 2.14 17.42 5.17
C SER A 34 2.80 16.09 5.56
N VAL A 35 3.47 16.02 6.72
CA VAL A 35 4.05 14.77 7.22
C VAL A 35 3.01 13.69 7.34
N MET A 36 1.86 14.01 7.95
CA MET A 36 0.77 13.04 8.12
C MET A 36 0.22 12.54 6.78
N MET A 37 -0.07 13.45 5.85
CA MET A 37 -0.58 13.06 4.53
C MET A 37 0.40 12.15 3.79
N ILE A 38 1.66 12.52 3.73
CA ILE A 38 2.69 11.77 3.01
C ILE A 38 2.88 10.38 3.61
N VAL A 39 3.20 10.31 4.91
CA VAL A 39 3.50 9.03 5.57
C VAL A 39 2.29 8.11 5.59
N SER A 40 1.09 8.65 5.84
CA SER A 40 -0.13 7.83 5.88
C SER A 40 -0.52 7.32 4.50
N THR A 41 -0.35 8.12 3.44
CA THR A 41 -0.66 7.70 2.07
C THR A 41 0.30 6.60 1.60
N ILE A 42 1.61 6.76 1.83
CA ILE A 42 2.61 5.74 1.48
C ILE A 42 2.33 4.43 2.22
N ASN A 43 2.09 4.49 3.53
CA ASN A 43 1.77 3.28 4.32
C ASN A 43 0.45 2.63 3.86
N GLY A 44 -0.55 3.43 3.48
CA GLY A 44 -1.80 2.92 2.92
C GLY A 44 -1.60 2.20 1.59
N MET A 45 -0.78 2.77 0.70
CA MET A 45 -0.42 2.14 -0.58
C MET A 45 0.33 0.82 -0.36
N ASN A 46 1.33 0.80 0.53
CA ASN A 46 2.08 -0.41 0.86
C ASN A 46 1.16 -1.50 1.43
N ARG A 47 0.26 -1.14 2.34
CA ARG A 47 -0.68 -2.09 2.91
C ARG A 47 -1.59 -2.71 1.84
N LYS A 48 -2.08 -1.92 0.89
CA LYS A 48 -2.89 -2.42 -0.23
C LYS A 48 -2.10 -3.40 -1.10
N SER A 49 -0.86 -3.06 -1.42
CA SER A 49 0.02 -3.96 -2.18
C SER A 49 0.25 -5.28 -1.44
N LEU A 50 0.48 -5.22 -0.12
CA LEU A 50 0.61 -6.41 0.73
C LEU A 50 -0.64 -7.29 0.70
N GLU A 51 -1.83 -6.71 0.89
CA GLU A 51 -3.10 -7.42 0.85
C GLU A 51 -3.32 -8.11 -0.51
N GLN A 52 -2.92 -7.47 -1.61
CA GLN A 52 -2.98 -8.09 -2.95
C GLN A 52 -2.01 -9.26 -3.09
N PHE A 53 -0.78 -9.14 -2.60
CA PHE A 53 0.19 -10.25 -2.61
C PHE A 53 -0.24 -11.41 -1.72
N GLU A 54 -0.78 -11.14 -0.54
CA GLU A 54 -1.32 -12.17 0.35
C GLU A 54 -2.51 -12.90 -0.30
N ALA A 55 -3.36 -12.19 -1.05
CA ALA A 55 -4.47 -12.80 -1.79
C ALA A 55 -3.99 -13.75 -2.90
N MET A 56 -2.86 -13.46 -3.55
CA MET A 56 -2.24 -14.36 -4.54
C MET A 56 -1.58 -15.58 -3.88
N GLY A 57 -1.28 -15.52 -2.59
CA GLY A 57 -0.64 -16.59 -1.80
C GLY A 57 0.82 -16.31 -1.48
N THR A 58 1.18 -16.56 -0.23
CA THR A 58 2.57 -16.53 0.25
C THR A 58 3.38 -17.66 -0.34
N ASN A 59 4.69 -17.56 -0.31
CA ASN A 59 5.64 -18.59 -0.79
C ASN A 59 5.50 -18.93 -2.29
N ARG A 60 5.06 -17.97 -3.08
CA ARG A 60 4.92 -18.09 -4.51
C ARG A 60 6.21 -17.62 -5.21
N VAL A 61 6.75 -18.47 -6.06
CA VAL A 61 7.89 -18.19 -6.92
C VAL A 61 7.38 -18.08 -8.35
N GLU A 62 7.57 -16.91 -8.93
CA GLU A 62 7.29 -16.64 -10.34
C GLU A 62 8.49 -17.12 -11.15
N VAL A 63 8.22 -17.86 -12.21
CA VAL A 63 9.23 -18.38 -13.12
C VAL A 63 8.86 -17.98 -14.54
N SER A 64 9.74 -17.27 -15.20
CA SER A 64 9.59 -17.00 -16.64
C SER A 64 10.70 -17.71 -17.38
N CYS A 65 10.36 -18.47 -18.42
CA CYS A 65 11.30 -19.20 -19.25
C CYS A 65 10.79 -19.28 -20.69
N TYR A 66 11.61 -18.82 -21.62
CA TYR A 66 11.33 -18.86 -23.04
C TYR A 66 12.48 -19.52 -23.80
N LEU A 67 12.16 -20.55 -24.61
CA LEU A 67 13.11 -21.25 -25.44
C LEU A 67 13.00 -20.81 -26.91
N TYR A 68 14.11 -20.42 -27.52
CA TYR A 68 14.15 -19.89 -28.90
C TYR A 68 13.75 -20.93 -29.96
N ASN A 69 13.78 -22.24 -29.60
CA ASN A 69 13.31 -23.31 -30.47
C ASN A 69 11.78 -23.46 -30.51
N GLY A 70 11.03 -22.62 -29.77
CA GLY A 70 9.57 -22.65 -29.66
C GLY A 70 9.01 -23.86 -28.88
N GLN A 71 9.87 -24.61 -28.18
CA GLN A 71 9.41 -25.68 -27.29
C GLN A 71 8.86 -25.10 -25.99
N ASP A 72 7.86 -25.78 -25.44
CA ASP A 72 7.28 -25.44 -24.13
C ASP A 72 8.22 -25.93 -23.02
N ALA A 73 8.60 -25.01 -22.13
CA ALA A 73 9.50 -25.30 -21.01
C ALA A 73 8.77 -25.96 -19.81
N PHE A 74 7.41 -25.96 -19.80
CA PHE A 74 6.62 -26.37 -18.65
C PHE A 74 6.95 -27.81 -18.18
N GLU A 75 6.97 -28.76 -19.10
CA GLU A 75 7.20 -30.17 -18.73
C GLU A 75 8.56 -30.38 -18.09
N SER A 76 9.59 -29.69 -18.57
CA SER A 76 10.93 -29.73 -18.00
C SER A 76 10.98 -29.13 -16.59
N ILE A 77 10.31 -27.99 -16.40
CA ILE A 77 10.22 -27.32 -15.09
C ILE A 77 9.39 -28.15 -14.12
N TYR A 78 8.26 -28.71 -14.57
CA TYR A 78 7.39 -29.56 -13.76
C TYR A 78 8.13 -30.80 -13.25
N ASN A 79 8.83 -31.50 -14.14
CA ASN A 79 9.64 -32.72 -13.80
C ASN A 79 10.77 -32.37 -12.81
N TYR A 80 11.46 -31.26 -13.03
CA TYR A 80 12.47 -30.78 -12.11
C TYR A 80 11.93 -30.47 -10.73
N CYS A 81 10.85 -29.69 -10.66
CA CYS A 81 10.21 -29.33 -9.39
C CYS A 81 9.65 -30.53 -8.64
N SER A 82 9.05 -31.48 -9.36
CA SER A 82 8.57 -32.74 -8.78
C SER A 82 9.71 -33.57 -8.16
N GLY A 83 10.92 -33.44 -8.68
CA GLY A 83 12.14 -34.07 -8.14
C GLY A 83 12.70 -33.38 -6.89
N LEU A 84 12.29 -32.15 -6.58
CA LEU A 84 12.77 -31.43 -5.39
C LEU A 84 12.12 -31.90 -4.08
N GLY A 85 11.02 -32.64 -4.17
CA GLY A 85 10.27 -33.13 -3.00
C GLY A 85 9.30 -32.10 -2.40
N ASN A 86 8.33 -32.64 -1.68
CA ASN A 86 7.24 -31.83 -1.06
C ASN A 86 7.73 -30.91 0.08
N ASP A 87 8.94 -31.14 0.59
CA ASP A 87 9.56 -30.30 1.62
C ASP A 87 9.94 -28.91 1.06
N LEU A 88 10.18 -28.83 -0.25
CA LEU A 88 10.57 -27.61 -0.93
C LEU A 88 9.45 -27.05 -1.82
N VAL A 89 8.77 -27.92 -2.61
CA VAL A 89 7.78 -27.51 -3.61
C VAL A 89 6.47 -28.24 -3.39
N LEU A 90 5.38 -27.49 -3.24
CA LEU A 90 4.01 -28.01 -3.07
C LEU A 90 3.26 -28.14 -4.40
N GLY A 91 3.66 -27.39 -5.41
CA GLY A 91 3.00 -27.43 -6.71
C GLY A 91 3.64 -26.54 -7.74
N VAL A 92 3.32 -26.83 -9.00
CA VAL A 92 3.79 -26.08 -10.18
C VAL A 92 2.63 -25.92 -11.16
N THR A 93 2.44 -24.73 -11.69
CA THR A 93 1.42 -24.46 -12.69
C THR A 93 1.90 -23.45 -13.72
N PRO A 94 1.54 -23.59 -14.99
CA PRO A 94 1.66 -22.48 -15.91
C PRO A 94 0.66 -21.38 -15.52
N THR A 95 0.99 -20.15 -15.85
CA THR A 95 0.15 -18.96 -15.64
C THR A 95 0.05 -18.11 -16.89
N GLY A 96 0.19 -18.76 -18.06
CA GLY A 96 0.02 -18.09 -19.33
C GLY A 96 -1.34 -17.38 -19.39
N TYR A 97 -1.31 -16.09 -19.70
CA TYR A 97 -2.51 -15.31 -19.92
C TYR A 97 -3.08 -15.59 -21.29
N CYS A 98 -4.37 -15.71 -21.39
CA CYS A 98 -5.08 -15.81 -22.67
C CYS A 98 -6.30 -14.89 -22.66
N SER A 99 -6.78 -14.51 -23.83
CA SER A 99 -7.93 -13.60 -23.97
C SER A 99 -8.95 -14.10 -25.02
N PRO A 100 -9.39 -15.37 -24.96
CA PRO A 100 -10.42 -15.83 -25.84
C PRO A 100 -11.76 -15.15 -25.53
N THR A 101 -12.60 -15.01 -26.56
CA THR A 101 -13.97 -14.55 -26.38
C THR A 101 -14.81 -15.64 -25.72
N VAL A 102 -15.34 -15.35 -24.52
CA VAL A 102 -16.25 -16.23 -23.79
C VAL A 102 -17.67 -15.73 -23.93
N VAL A 103 -18.59 -16.64 -24.26
CA VAL A 103 -20.03 -16.32 -24.47
C VAL A 103 -20.89 -17.30 -23.68
N TYR A 104 -21.86 -16.76 -22.94
CA TYR A 104 -22.94 -17.53 -22.31
C TYR A 104 -24.26 -16.77 -22.46
N GLY A 105 -25.19 -17.32 -23.25
CA GLY A 105 -26.45 -16.66 -23.58
C GLY A 105 -26.22 -15.30 -24.28
N SER A 106 -26.69 -14.23 -23.64
CA SER A 106 -26.52 -12.85 -24.13
C SER A 106 -25.29 -12.14 -23.58
N ARG A 107 -24.50 -12.80 -22.73
CA ARG A 107 -23.33 -12.23 -22.06
C ARG A 107 -22.05 -12.70 -22.73
N SER A 108 -21.14 -11.75 -22.96
CA SER A 108 -19.84 -12.05 -23.56
C SER A 108 -18.73 -11.20 -22.94
N THR A 109 -17.49 -11.69 -23.02
CA THR A 109 -16.31 -10.90 -22.64
C THR A 109 -16.22 -9.61 -23.43
N GLU A 110 -16.62 -9.58 -24.70
CA GLU A 110 -16.64 -8.36 -25.52
C GLU A 110 -17.64 -7.32 -24.98
N SER A 111 -18.83 -7.75 -24.53
CA SER A 111 -19.79 -6.82 -23.92
C SER A 111 -19.29 -6.26 -22.60
N MET A 112 -18.55 -7.06 -21.82
CA MET A 112 -17.93 -6.64 -20.57
C MET A 112 -16.76 -5.69 -20.81
N GLN A 113 -15.97 -5.87 -21.87
CA GLN A 113 -14.90 -4.97 -22.26
C GLN A 113 -15.44 -3.59 -22.66
N LYS A 114 -16.56 -3.52 -23.37
CA LYS A 114 -17.25 -2.25 -23.66
C LYS A 114 -17.72 -1.54 -22.39
N ASN A 115 -18.16 -2.29 -21.39
CA ASN A 115 -18.52 -1.71 -20.09
C ASN A 115 -17.30 -1.09 -19.39
N GLU A 116 -16.16 -1.77 -19.45
CA GLU A 116 -14.89 -1.28 -18.92
C GLU A 116 -14.44 0.01 -19.63
N GLU A 117 -14.47 0.03 -20.97
CA GLU A 117 -14.13 1.22 -21.77
C GLU A 117 -15.07 2.40 -21.45
N ASN A 118 -16.37 2.15 -21.34
CA ASN A 118 -17.36 3.17 -20.97
C ASN A 118 -17.12 3.72 -19.54
N MET A 119 -16.72 2.87 -18.61
CA MET A 119 -16.38 3.28 -17.25
C MET A 119 -15.19 4.24 -17.25
N TRP A 120 -14.12 3.92 -18.00
CA TRP A 120 -12.95 4.81 -18.12
C TRP A 120 -13.28 6.14 -18.80
N ASN A 121 -14.11 6.12 -19.85
CA ASN A 121 -14.53 7.31 -20.59
C ASN A 121 -15.44 8.25 -19.75
N ASN A 122 -16.17 7.71 -18.78
CA ASN A 122 -17.08 8.47 -17.90
C ASN A 122 -16.48 8.90 -16.57
N GLY A 123 -15.15 8.92 -16.45
CA GLY A 123 -14.44 9.45 -15.26
C GLY A 123 -13.96 8.39 -14.27
N GLY A 124 -14.07 7.10 -14.59
CA GLY A 124 -13.41 6.02 -13.85
C GLY A 124 -13.92 5.75 -12.44
N GLU A 125 -15.14 6.18 -12.08
CA GLU A 125 -15.74 5.78 -10.80
C GLU A 125 -15.93 4.27 -10.78
N MET A 126 -15.30 3.60 -9.80
CA MET A 126 -15.44 2.15 -9.62
C MET A 126 -16.84 1.82 -9.13
N ASP A 127 -17.65 1.25 -10.01
CA ASP A 127 -18.92 0.66 -9.67
C ASP A 127 -18.77 -0.86 -9.57
N ASN A 128 -18.88 -1.39 -8.36
CA ASN A 128 -18.81 -2.83 -8.10
C ASN A 128 -19.94 -3.63 -8.76
N THR A 129 -20.96 -2.98 -9.28
CA THR A 129 -22.09 -3.62 -10.00
C THR A 129 -21.80 -3.85 -11.47
N VAL A 130 -20.81 -3.19 -12.04
CA VAL A 130 -20.44 -3.34 -13.45
C VAL A 130 -19.73 -4.68 -13.68
N ALA A 131 -20.23 -5.45 -14.64
CA ALA A 131 -19.58 -6.68 -15.05
C ALA A 131 -18.35 -6.35 -15.92
N LEU A 132 -17.15 -6.65 -15.39
CA LEU A 132 -15.87 -6.48 -16.07
C LEU A 132 -15.41 -7.80 -16.71
N PRO A 133 -14.61 -7.75 -17.79
CA PRO A 133 -14.08 -8.94 -18.41
C PRO A 133 -13.19 -9.71 -17.43
N PRO A 134 -13.31 -11.04 -17.33
CA PRO A 134 -12.47 -11.84 -16.47
C PRO A 134 -11.05 -11.98 -17.04
N SER A 135 -10.06 -12.01 -16.18
CA SER A 135 -8.73 -12.46 -16.53
C SER A 135 -8.75 -13.97 -16.82
N GLN A 136 -8.12 -14.40 -17.89
CA GLN A 136 -8.17 -15.78 -18.33
C GLN A 136 -6.78 -16.40 -18.36
N TYR A 137 -6.64 -17.59 -17.78
CA TYR A 137 -5.35 -18.23 -17.55
C TYR A 137 -5.36 -19.70 -17.96
N TYR A 138 -4.20 -20.20 -18.35
CA TYR A 138 -3.92 -21.62 -18.42
C TYR A 138 -3.42 -22.13 -17.08
N GLY A 139 -3.89 -23.27 -16.64
CA GLY A 139 -3.50 -23.88 -15.38
C GLY A 139 -3.28 -25.38 -15.45
N SER A 140 -2.51 -25.90 -14.50
CA SER A 140 -2.38 -27.34 -14.23
C SER A 140 -3.42 -27.79 -13.19
N ASP A 141 -3.39 -29.08 -12.85
CA ASP A 141 -4.11 -29.66 -11.71
C ASP A 141 -3.70 -29.09 -10.34
N GLN A 142 -2.60 -28.35 -10.29
CA GLN A 142 -2.06 -27.70 -9.10
C GLN A 142 -2.29 -26.17 -9.06
N TYR A 143 -3.09 -25.66 -10.01
CA TYR A 143 -3.34 -24.24 -10.13
C TYR A 143 -3.93 -23.62 -8.85
N ALA A 144 -4.91 -24.27 -8.25
CA ALA A 144 -5.54 -23.80 -7.01
C ALA A 144 -4.53 -23.76 -5.84
N ILE A 145 -3.66 -24.78 -5.72
CA ILE A 145 -2.62 -24.85 -4.68
C ILE A 145 -1.62 -23.69 -4.87
N CYS A 146 -1.15 -23.50 -6.11
CA CYS A 146 -0.16 -22.47 -6.43
C CYS A 146 -0.69 -21.04 -6.19
N ASN A 147 -1.97 -20.82 -6.45
CA ASN A 147 -2.61 -19.52 -6.32
C ASN A 147 -3.48 -19.35 -5.06
N ASN A 148 -3.37 -20.28 -4.10
CA ASN A 148 -4.12 -20.26 -2.83
C ASN A 148 -5.63 -20.16 -3.02
N PHE A 149 -6.19 -20.79 -4.07
CA PHE A 149 -7.61 -20.89 -4.26
C PHE A 149 -8.20 -22.07 -3.48
N LYS A 150 -9.44 -21.92 -3.04
CA LYS A 150 -10.26 -22.99 -2.49
C LYS A 150 -11.52 -23.11 -3.35
N LEU A 151 -11.97 -24.32 -3.57
CA LEU A 151 -13.24 -24.56 -4.25
C LEU A 151 -14.42 -24.16 -3.36
N ALA A 152 -15.41 -23.49 -3.96
CA ALA A 152 -16.72 -23.27 -3.38
C ALA A 152 -17.71 -24.34 -3.83
N LYS A 153 -17.64 -24.74 -5.12
CA LYS A 153 -18.51 -25.76 -5.74
C LYS A 153 -17.76 -26.52 -6.81
N GLY A 154 -18.23 -27.73 -7.09
CA GLY A 154 -17.70 -28.55 -8.17
C GLY A 154 -16.33 -29.16 -7.85
N ARG A 155 -15.49 -29.31 -8.86
CA ARG A 155 -14.13 -29.82 -8.78
C ARG A 155 -13.13 -28.94 -9.52
N ASP A 156 -11.86 -29.09 -9.22
CA ASP A 156 -10.76 -28.44 -9.92
C ASP A 156 -10.33 -29.22 -11.17
N ILE A 157 -9.46 -28.61 -11.98
CA ILE A 157 -8.78 -29.27 -13.08
C ILE A 157 -8.04 -30.49 -12.53
N SER A 158 -8.18 -31.61 -13.21
CA SER A 158 -7.50 -32.86 -12.85
C SER A 158 -6.45 -33.22 -13.90
N VAL A 159 -5.49 -34.08 -13.52
CA VAL A 159 -4.51 -34.66 -14.44
C VAL A 159 -5.21 -35.34 -15.65
N LEU A 160 -6.38 -35.93 -15.43
CA LEU A 160 -7.16 -36.58 -16.51
C LEU A 160 -7.70 -35.55 -17.50
N ASP A 161 -8.13 -34.37 -17.04
CA ASP A 161 -8.59 -33.31 -17.95
C ASP A 161 -7.46 -32.81 -18.84
N ILE A 162 -6.24 -32.72 -18.28
CA ILE A 162 -5.05 -32.34 -19.03
C ILE A 162 -4.66 -33.39 -20.05
N ARG A 163 -4.58 -34.66 -19.63
CA ARG A 163 -4.18 -35.77 -20.52
C ARG A 163 -5.15 -36.02 -21.64
N ASN A 164 -6.45 -35.87 -21.40
CA ASN A 164 -7.50 -36.12 -22.37
C ASN A 164 -7.84 -34.87 -23.20
N TYR A 165 -7.18 -33.74 -22.98
CA TYR A 165 -7.50 -32.47 -23.64
C TYR A 165 -8.95 -32.07 -23.45
N ASN A 166 -9.52 -32.32 -22.25
CA ASN A 166 -10.91 -32.03 -21.97
C ASN A 166 -11.16 -30.52 -22.04
N GLN A 167 -12.20 -30.12 -22.77
CA GLN A 167 -12.66 -28.73 -22.86
C GLN A 167 -13.49 -28.38 -21.63
N VAL A 168 -12.79 -28.07 -20.54
CA VAL A 168 -13.38 -27.70 -19.25
C VAL A 168 -12.77 -26.42 -18.72
N CYS A 169 -13.49 -25.74 -17.86
CA CYS A 169 -12.96 -24.54 -17.18
C CYS A 169 -13.42 -24.46 -15.73
N VAL A 170 -12.61 -23.77 -14.90
CA VAL A 170 -12.98 -23.39 -13.54
C VAL A 170 -13.08 -21.87 -13.49
N MET A 171 -14.11 -21.34 -12.83
CA MET A 171 -14.35 -19.91 -12.75
C MET A 171 -14.10 -19.38 -11.34
N GLY A 172 -13.60 -18.17 -11.25
CA GLY A 172 -13.62 -17.41 -10.00
C GLY A 172 -15.06 -16.97 -9.67
N ALA A 173 -15.32 -16.71 -8.39
CA ALA A 173 -16.68 -16.39 -7.91
C ALA A 173 -17.29 -15.18 -8.64
N ARG A 174 -16.49 -14.16 -8.93
CA ARG A 174 -16.96 -12.96 -9.63
C ARG A 174 -17.24 -13.22 -11.11
N ALA A 175 -16.37 -13.94 -11.80
CA ALA A 175 -16.60 -14.35 -13.19
C ALA A 175 -17.89 -15.17 -13.30
N ALA A 176 -18.09 -16.12 -12.38
CA ALA A 176 -19.32 -16.91 -12.33
C ALA A 176 -20.58 -16.02 -12.15
N ARG A 177 -20.56 -15.04 -11.26
CA ARG A 177 -21.65 -14.06 -11.10
C ARG A 177 -21.89 -13.22 -12.37
N ASN A 178 -20.81 -12.77 -13.01
CA ASN A 178 -20.91 -11.95 -14.21
C ASN A 178 -21.59 -12.68 -15.36
N PHE A 179 -21.31 -13.98 -15.55
CA PHE A 179 -21.91 -14.78 -16.61
C PHE A 179 -23.28 -15.36 -16.24
N PHE A 180 -23.45 -15.89 -15.02
CA PHE A 180 -24.59 -16.71 -14.62
C PHE A 180 -25.61 -16.02 -13.72
N ASN A 181 -25.35 -14.78 -13.26
CA ASN A 181 -26.27 -14.00 -12.44
C ASN A 181 -26.81 -14.77 -11.23
N TYR A 182 -25.93 -15.38 -10.44
CA TYR A 182 -26.24 -16.21 -9.26
C TYR A 182 -26.84 -17.60 -9.55
N ALA A 183 -27.12 -17.97 -10.83
CA ALA A 183 -27.42 -19.35 -11.16
C ALA A 183 -26.19 -20.25 -10.94
N ASP A 184 -26.40 -21.54 -10.75
CA ASP A 184 -25.30 -22.49 -10.57
C ASP A 184 -24.58 -22.72 -11.90
N PRO A 185 -23.29 -22.34 -12.03
CA PRO A 185 -22.58 -22.49 -13.27
C PRO A 185 -22.03 -23.91 -13.48
N VAL A 186 -21.96 -24.74 -12.43
CA VAL A 186 -21.32 -26.07 -12.52
C VAL A 186 -22.16 -27.02 -13.37
N GLY A 187 -21.54 -27.56 -14.43
CA GLY A 187 -22.20 -28.40 -15.42
C GLY A 187 -22.72 -27.65 -16.64
N GLU A 188 -22.78 -26.31 -16.59
CA GLU A 188 -23.19 -25.47 -17.73
C GLU A 188 -22.07 -25.38 -18.77
N THR A 189 -22.48 -25.11 -20.01
CA THR A 189 -21.57 -24.99 -21.14
C THR A 189 -21.43 -23.53 -21.57
N VAL A 190 -20.21 -23.05 -21.65
CA VAL A 190 -19.85 -21.73 -22.21
C VAL A 190 -19.12 -21.91 -23.55
N LEU A 191 -19.29 -20.98 -24.45
CA LEU A 191 -18.55 -20.97 -25.72
C LEU A 191 -17.28 -20.14 -25.56
N VAL A 192 -16.13 -20.75 -25.82
CA VAL A 192 -14.81 -20.10 -25.74
C VAL A 192 -14.20 -20.13 -27.15
N ASN A 193 -14.08 -18.98 -27.79
CA ASN A 193 -13.76 -18.88 -29.24
C ASN A 193 -14.60 -19.81 -30.10
N GLY A 194 -15.91 -19.96 -29.77
CA GLY A 194 -16.82 -20.84 -30.46
C GLY A 194 -16.76 -22.32 -30.10
N ASN A 195 -15.80 -22.75 -29.27
CA ASN A 195 -15.69 -24.12 -28.77
C ASN A 195 -16.46 -24.26 -27.43
N ALA A 196 -17.12 -25.40 -27.27
CA ALA A 196 -17.92 -25.70 -26.08
C ALA A 196 -17.03 -26.14 -24.92
N PHE A 197 -17.02 -25.36 -23.85
CA PHE A 197 -16.32 -25.68 -22.59
C PHE A 197 -17.33 -25.89 -21.46
N THR A 198 -17.15 -26.94 -20.68
CA THR A 198 -17.99 -27.21 -19.50
C THR A 198 -17.39 -26.55 -18.26
N VAL A 199 -18.17 -25.80 -17.52
CA VAL A 199 -17.77 -25.27 -16.22
C VAL A 199 -17.80 -26.41 -15.20
N ILE A 200 -16.65 -26.79 -14.65
CA ILE A 200 -16.52 -27.93 -13.72
C ILE A 200 -16.42 -27.52 -12.26
N GLY A 201 -16.12 -26.25 -12.00
CA GLY A 201 -16.00 -25.76 -10.62
C GLY A 201 -15.98 -24.24 -10.52
N VAL A 202 -16.19 -23.78 -9.30
CA VAL A 202 -16.12 -22.36 -8.93
C VAL A 202 -15.23 -22.19 -7.72
N TYR A 203 -14.27 -21.28 -7.79
CA TYR A 203 -13.43 -20.93 -6.66
C TYR A 203 -14.18 -20.08 -5.64
N LYS A 204 -13.80 -20.23 -4.36
CA LYS A 204 -14.33 -19.40 -3.28
C LYS A 204 -13.84 -17.96 -3.43
N GLU A 205 -14.75 -17.03 -3.17
CA GLU A 205 -14.47 -15.60 -3.20
C GLU A 205 -13.43 -15.20 -2.14
N LYS A 206 -12.48 -14.36 -2.53
CA LYS A 206 -11.41 -13.83 -1.68
C LYS A 206 -11.57 -12.35 -1.37
N ASP A 207 -11.96 -11.55 -2.37
CA ASP A 207 -12.05 -10.09 -2.30
C ASP A 207 -13.30 -9.60 -3.05
N PRO A 208 -14.48 -9.63 -2.37
CA PRO A 208 -15.76 -9.29 -2.99
C PRO A 208 -15.89 -7.82 -3.40
N ASP A 209 -15.15 -6.93 -2.73
CA ASP A 209 -15.30 -5.48 -2.89
C ASP A 209 -14.45 -4.92 -4.04
N ASN A 210 -13.53 -5.72 -4.59
CA ASN A 210 -12.64 -5.31 -5.65
C ASN A 210 -13.04 -5.93 -7.00
N PRO A 211 -13.52 -5.15 -7.98
CA PRO A 211 -13.90 -5.66 -9.29
C PRO A 211 -12.72 -6.22 -10.10
N TRP A 212 -11.51 -5.83 -9.78
CA TRP A 212 -10.26 -6.28 -10.38
C TRP A 212 -9.57 -7.40 -9.58
N SER A 213 -10.29 -7.98 -8.62
CA SER A 213 -9.75 -9.05 -7.78
C SER A 213 -9.43 -10.30 -8.58
N VAL A 214 -8.59 -11.15 -7.98
CA VAL A 214 -8.31 -12.49 -8.50
C VAL A 214 -9.56 -13.37 -8.63
N ASP A 215 -10.69 -12.96 -8.03
CA ASP A 215 -11.99 -13.65 -8.13
C ASP A 215 -12.67 -13.49 -9.50
N ASN A 216 -12.21 -12.52 -10.31
CA ASN A 216 -12.69 -12.33 -11.67
C ASN A 216 -11.76 -13.05 -12.67
N CYS A 217 -11.70 -14.36 -12.58
CA CYS A 217 -10.85 -15.20 -13.44
C CYS A 217 -11.58 -16.40 -14.05
N ILE A 218 -11.04 -16.91 -15.16
CA ILE A 218 -11.38 -18.21 -15.74
C ILE A 218 -10.09 -18.97 -15.99
N VAL A 219 -10.06 -20.23 -15.61
CA VAL A 219 -8.86 -21.07 -15.71
C VAL A 219 -9.19 -22.28 -16.61
N TYR A 220 -8.35 -22.49 -17.62
CA TYR A 220 -8.43 -23.60 -18.55
C TYR A 220 -7.27 -24.57 -18.34
N PRO A 221 -7.42 -25.88 -18.60
CA PRO A 221 -6.30 -26.81 -18.66
C PRO A 221 -5.25 -26.31 -19.67
N TYR A 222 -4.00 -26.29 -19.31
CA TYR A 222 -2.95 -25.82 -20.22
C TYR A 222 -2.86 -26.65 -21.51
N SER A 223 -3.32 -27.89 -21.51
CA SER A 223 -3.35 -28.76 -22.68
C SER A 223 -4.21 -28.22 -23.82
N VAL A 224 -5.22 -27.37 -23.53
CA VAL A 224 -6.08 -26.75 -24.56
C VAL A 224 -5.50 -25.43 -25.09
N SER A 225 -4.30 -25.02 -24.71
CA SER A 225 -3.68 -23.76 -25.15
C SER A 225 -3.58 -23.66 -26.68
N ARG A 226 -3.21 -24.74 -27.35
CA ARG A 226 -3.12 -24.79 -28.81
C ARG A 226 -4.47 -24.58 -29.52
N LEU A 227 -5.57 -24.86 -28.82
CA LEU A 227 -6.92 -24.62 -29.36
C LEU A 227 -7.32 -23.15 -29.18
N LEU A 228 -6.96 -22.51 -28.06
CA LEU A 228 -7.38 -21.16 -27.71
C LEU A 228 -6.41 -20.09 -28.20
N SER A 229 -5.11 -20.37 -28.19
CA SER A 229 -4.03 -19.47 -28.62
C SER A 229 -3.02 -20.22 -29.50
N PRO A 230 -3.38 -20.49 -30.77
CA PRO A 230 -2.47 -21.22 -31.68
C PRO A 230 -1.17 -20.47 -31.90
N GLY A 231 -0.04 -21.13 -31.69
CA GLY A 231 1.30 -20.57 -31.92
C GLY A 231 1.91 -19.81 -30.73
N GLU A 232 1.19 -19.66 -29.64
CA GLU A 232 1.77 -19.13 -28.40
C GLU A 232 2.44 -20.26 -27.60
N THR A 233 3.64 -19.99 -27.07
CA THR A 233 4.33 -20.86 -26.13
C THR A 233 4.15 -20.34 -24.72
N MET A 234 3.98 -21.23 -23.76
CA MET A 234 3.88 -20.83 -22.36
C MET A 234 5.27 -20.48 -21.82
N SER A 235 5.43 -19.23 -21.38
CA SER A 235 6.67 -18.70 -20.85
C SER A 235 6.62 -18.47 -19.34
N ASP A 236 5.43 -18.40 -18.78
CA ASP A 236 5.23 -17.98 -17.39
C ASP A 236 4.62 -19.11 -16.55
N PHE A 237 5.24 -19.34 -15.40
CA PHE A 237 4.92 -20.44 -14.49
C PHE A 237 4.95 -19.95 -13.06
N VAL A 238 4.23 -20.64 -12.20
CA VAL A 238 4.28 -20.43 -10.76
C VAL A 238 4.67 -21.73 -10.06
N VAL A 239 5.61 -21.62 -9.17
CA VAL A 239 6.04 -22.69 -8.27
C VAL A 239 5.67 -22.28 -6.85
N LYS A 240 4.92 -23.14 -6.16
CA LYS A 240 4.54 -22.93 -4.77
C LYS A 240 5.60 -23.59 -3.87
N ALA A 241 6.38 -22.79 -3.16
CA ALA A 241 7.30 -23.31 -2.15
C ALA A 241 6.54 -23.75 -0.88
N ALA A 242 7.10 -24.71 -0.15
CA ALA A 242 6.50 -25.28 1.05
C ALA A 242 6.43 -24.27 2.20
N SER A 243 7.43 -23.42 2.33
CA SER A 243 7.49 -22.36 3.36
C SER A 243 8.16 -21.09 2.84
N SER A 244 8.13 -20.04 3.62
CA SER A 244 8.84 -18.79 3.29
C SER A 244 10.35 -18.98 3.25
N GLU A 245 10.89 -19.82 4.13
CA GLU A 245 12.30 -20.16 4.18
C GLU A 245 12.72 -21.00 2.96
N ALA A 246 11.87 -21.93 2.52
CA ALA A 246 12.10 -22.74 1.34
C ALA A 246 12.12 -21.91 0.05
N THR A 247 11.45 -20.75 0.02
CA THR A 247 11.36 -19.90 -1.17
C THR A 247 12.72 -19.51 -1.72
N THR A 248 13.65 -19.10 -0.87
CA THR A 248 15.02 -18.70 -1.27
C THR A 248 15.79 -19.87 -1.86
N GLU A 249 15.68 -21.04 -1.27
CA GLU A 249 16.33 -22.26 -1.78
C GLU A 249 15.72 -22.70 -3.11
N VAL A 250 14.39 -22.66 -3.24
CA VAL A 250 13.67 -22.98 -4.48
C VAL A 250 14.11 -22.04 -5.62
N ILE A 251 14.19 -20.73 -5.35
CA ILE A 251 14.66 -19.76 -6.35
C ILE A 251 16.09 -20.06 -6.78
N SER A 252 16.99 -20.34 -5.84
CA SER A 252 18.38 -20.63 -6.14
C SER A 252 18.52 -21.89 -7.02
N ARG A 253 17.81 -22.97 -6.68
CA ARG A 253 17.80 -24.22 -7.42
C ARG A 253 17.16 -24.06 -8.81
N LEU A 254 16.03 -23.35 -8.89
CA LEU A 254 15.37 -23.06 -10.18
C LEU A 254 16.25 -22.18 -11.08
N SER A 255 16.89 -21.16 -10.55
CA SER A 255 17.79 -20.29 -11.32
C SER A 255 18.95 -21.09 -11.91
N GLY A 256 19.54 -22.01 -11.14
CA GLY A 256 20.57 -22.91 -11.63
C GLY A 256 20.04 -23.84 -12.73
N PHE A 257 18.86 -24.43 -12.53
CA PHE A 257 18.21 -25.29 -13.53
C PHE A 257 17.87 -24.52 -14.82
N LEU A 258 17.29 -23.34 -14.71
CA LEU A 258 16.94 -22.50 -15.86
C LEU A 258 18.18 -22.05 -16.64
N THR A 259 19.26 -21.70 -15.96
CA THR A 259 20.55 -21.39 -16.59
C THR A 259 21.07 -22.57 -17.41
N GLY A 260 20.93 -23.79 -16.88
CA GLY A 260 21.28 -25.03 -17.61
C GLY A 260 20.36 -25.30 -18.80
N LEU A 261 19.03 -25.15 -18.60
CA LEU A 261 18.01 -25.38 -19.63
C LEU A 261 18.17 -24.39 -20.81
N THR A 262 18.49 -23.13 -20.52
CA THR A 262 18.71 -22.10 -21.54
C THR A 262 20.13 -22.05 -22.07
N ASN A 263 21.00 -22.96 -21.63
CA ASN A 263 22.43 -23.01 -22.00
C ASN A 263 23.10 -21.62 -21.87
N ASN A 264 23.06 -21.04 -20.68
CA ASN A 264 23.56 -19.69 -20.41
C ASN A 264 23.02 -18.64 -21.38
N ASN A 265 21.72 -18.63 -21.63
CA ASN A 265 21.00 -17.73 -22.53
C ASN A 265 21.29 -17.89 -24.05
N MET A 266 21.95 -18.98 -24.47
CA MET A 266 22.16 -19.25 -25.89
C MET A 266 20.91 -19.80 -26.58
N ASN A 267 20.13 -20.64 -25.88
CA ASN A 267 18.94 -21.31 -26.41
C ASN A 267 17.62 -20.72 -25.93
N GLY A 268 17.66 -19.68 -25.11
CA GLY A 268 16.50 -19.07 -24.48
C GLY A 268 16.90 -18.16 -23.36
N TRP A 269 15.94 -17.71 -22.59
CA TRP A 269 16.17 -17.00 -21.32
C TRP A 269 15.23 -17.54 -20.26
N GLY A 270 15.66 -17.47 -19.01
CA GLY A 270 14.83 -17.91 -17.88
C GLY A 270 15.31 -17.30 -16.57
N TYR A 271 14.35 -16.93 -15.73
CA TYR A 271 14.61 -16.42 -14.39
C TYR A 271 13.50 -16.85 -13.43
N ALA A 272 13.83 -16.92 -12.16
CA ALA A 272 12.92 -17.18 -11.07
C ALA A 272 13.05 -16.09 -10.00
N TYR A 273 11.92 -15.58 -9.52
CA TYR A 273 11.89 -14.59 -8.45
C TYR A 273 10.67 -14.81 -7.56
N SER A 274 10.72 -14.30 -6.34
CA SER A 274 9.56 -14.36 -5.44
C SER A 274 8.87 -13.01 -5.30
N ASN A 275 7.58 -13.06 -5.01
CA ASN A 275 6.83 -11.87 -4.62
C ASN A 275 7.42 -11.20 -3.37
N ASN A 276 8.07 -11.96 -2.49
CA ASN A 276 8.73 -11.42 -1.31
C ASN A 276 9.89 -10.48 -1.67
N GLN A 277 10.71 -10.82 -2.68
CA GLN A 277 11.76 -9.94 -3.17
C GLN A 277 11.20 -8.66 -3.80
N TYR A 278 10.13 -8.78 -4.57
CA TYR A 278 9.44 -7.62 -5.11
C TYR A 278 8.89 -6.74 -4.00
N GLN A 279 8.29 -7.34 -2.97
CA GLN A 279 7.78 -6.65 -1.79
C GLN A 279 8.89 -5.95 -1.00
N GLU A 280 10.05 -6.59 -0.80
CA GLU A 280 11.21 -5.96 -0.16
C GLU A 280 11.66 -4.72 -0.97
N SER A 281 11.79 -4.85 -2.28
CA SER A 281 12.15 -3.73 -3.16
C SER A 281 11.12 -2.59 -3.10
N MET A 282 9.82 -2.90 -3.06
CA MET A 282 8.75 -1.90 -2.91
C MET A 282 8.81 -1.21 -1.53
N ASN A 283 9.10 -1.96 -0.47
CA ASN A 283 9.26 -1.41 0.88
C ASN A 283 10.50 -0.52 0.98
N GLU A 284 11.61 -0.90 0.36
CA GLU A 284 12.82 -0.07 0.28
C GLU A 284 12.55 1.22 -0.48
N GLN A 285 11.88 1.16 -1.64
CA GLN A 285 11.50 2.33 -2.42
C GLN A 285 10.55 3.25 -1.64
N ALA A 286 9.56 2.70 -0.95
CA ALA A 286 8.64 3.45 -0.11
C ALA A 286 9.35 4.11 1.09
N SER A 287 10.32 3.41 1.69
CA SER A 287 11.17 3.95 2.76
C SER A 287 12.01 5.12 2.26
N MET A 288 12.63 4.99 1.09
CA MET A 288 13.41 6.04 0.45
C MET A 288 12.56 7.26 0.11
N MET A 289 11.37 7.07 -0.46
CA MET A 289 10.40 8.16 -0.69
C MET A 289 9.97 8.83 0.62
N SER A 290 9.70 8.06 1.66
CA SER A 290 9.33 8.58 2.98
C SER A 290 10.46 9.42 3.59
N LEU A 291 11.71 9.03 3.39
CA LEU A 291 12.88 9.76 3.86
C LEU A 291 13.06 11.10 3.12
N VAL A 292 12.94 11.10 1.80
CA VAL A 292 13.06 12.32 0.97
C VAL A 292 11.94 13.30 1.28
N LEU A 293 10.69 12.83 1.25
CA LEU A 293 9.52 13.68 1.52
C LEU A 293 9.46 14.12 2.97
N GLY A 294 9.85 13.24 3.90
CA GLY A 294 10.01 13.56 5.31
C GLY A 294 11.07 14.62 5.56
N GLY A 295 12.17 14.60 4.79
CA GLY A 295 13.19 15.64 4.80
C GLY A 295 12.65 17.01 4.39
N ILE A 296 11.85 17.08 3.32
CA ILE A 296 11.20 18.31 2.89
C ILE A 296 10.24 18.86 3.96
N ALA A 297 9.46 17.97 4.55
CA ALA A 297 8.55 18.34 5.63
C ALA A 297 9.30 18.80 6.90
N ALA A 298 10.46 18.21 7.20
CA ALA A 298 11.33 18.64 8.30
C ALA A 298 11.85 20.05 8.09
N ILE A 299 12.23 20.42 6.86
CA ILE A 299 12.63 21.79 6.52
C ILE A 299 11.46 22.76 6.77
N SER A 300 10.25 22.40 6.35
CA SER A 300 9.05 23.21 6.61
C SER A 300 8.78 23.41 8.11
N LEU A 301 8.98 22.36 8.91
CA LEU A 301 8.85 22.43 10.36
C LEU A 301 9.95 23.28 11.01
N LEU A 302 11.18 23.23 10.51
CA LEU A 302 12.27 24.10 10.95
C LEU A 302 11.97 25.56 10.70
N VAL A 303 11.47 25.91 9.50
CA VAL A 303 11.06 27.27 9.17
C VAL A 303 9.91 27.74 10.09
N GLY A 304 8.91 26.89 10.33
CA GLY A 304 7.84 27.17 11.29
C GLY A 304 8.37 27.39 12.72
N GLY A 305 9.32 26.57 13.15
CA GLY A 305 9.98 26.68 14.44
C GLY A 305 10.79 27.96 14.63
N ILE A 306 11.52 28.39 13.60
CA ILE A 306 12.22 29.69 13.58
C ILE A 306 11.21 30.84 13.69
N GLY A 307 10.05 30.72 13.02
CA GLY A 307 8.95 31.67 13.15
C GLY A 307 8.45 31.81 14.60
N ILE A 308 8.30 30.66 15.31
CA ILE A 308 7.94 30.67 16.75
C ILE A 308 9.01 31.34 17.58
N MET A 309 10.28 30.99 17.36
CA MET A 309 11.40 31.57 18.10
C MET A 309 11.41 33.11 17.94
N ASN A 310 11.24 33.63 16.74
CA ASN A 310 11.22 35.07 16.47
C ASN A 310 10.07 35.76 17.17
N ILE A 311 8.88 35.17 17.13
CA ILE A 311 7.71 35.77 17.80
C ILE A 311 7.84 35.70 19.31
N MET A 312 8.38 34.62 19.85
CA MET A 312 8.65 34.52 21.29
C MET A 312 9.67 35.56 21.74
N LEU A 313 10.70 35.88 20.93
CA LEU A 313 11.65 36.96 21.19
C LEU A 313 10.96 38.32 21.27
N VAL A 314 10.05 38.61 20.34
CA VAL A 314 9.22 39.85 20.36
C VAL A 314 8.33 39.88 21.60
N THR A 315 7.69 38.73 21.93
CA THR A 315 6.86 38.64 23.15
C THR A 315 7.67 38.90 24.43
N VAL A 316 8.92 38.41 24.51
CA VAL A 316 9.81 38.67 25.63
C VAL A 316 10.12 40.18 25.74
N THR A 317 10.40 40.85 24.64
CA THR A 317 10.66 42.30 24.65
C THR A 317 9.42 43.10 25.04
N GLU A 318 8.24 42.78 24.53
CA GLU A 318 6.97 43.42 24.90
C GLU A 318 6.63 43.23 26.41
N ARG A 319 7.06 42.11 27.01
CA ARG A 319 6.78 41.77 28.40
C ARG A 319 7.97 42.03 29.34
N THR A 320 8.97 42.76 28.89
CA THR A 320 10.19 43.00 29.65
C THR A 320 9.91 43.55 31.04
N ARG A 321 9.01 44.53 31.17
CA ARG A 321 8.61 45.15 32.43
C ARG A 321 7.89 44.17 33.37
N GLU A 322 6.99 43.33 32.84
CA GLU A 322 6.30 42.29 33.62
C GLU A 322 7.28 41.26 34.19
N ILE A 323 8.25 40.82 33.36
CA ILE A 323 9.31 39.89 33.76
C ILE A 323 10.20 40.55 34.84
N GLY A 324 10.55 41.81 34.63
CA GLY A 324 11.34 42.59 35.61
C GLY A 324 10.67 42.69 36.98
N VAL A 325 9.39 43.01 37.02
CA VAL A 325 8.60 43.05 38.29
C VAL A 325 8.60 41.67 38.96
N ARG A 326 8.34 40.60 38.24
CA ARG A 326 8.37 39.24 38.82
C ARG A 326 9.74 38.87 39.36
N ARG A 327 10.81 39.25 38.68
CA ARG A 327 12.19 39.05 39.14
C ARG A 327 12.52 39.87 40.36
N ALA A 328 12.05 41.12 40.45
CA ALA A 328 12.24 42.02 41.58
C ALA A 328 11.58 41.49 42.85
N ILE A 329 10.40 40.85 42.74
CA ILE A 329 9.70 40.22 43.88
C ILE A 329 10.18 38.78 44.18
N GLY A 330 11.33 38.33 43.59
CA GLY A 330 12.01 37.11 43.97
C GLY A 330 11.68 35.86 43.13
N ALA A 331 11.07 35.99 41.95
CA ALA A 331 10.82 34.83 41.08
C ALA A 331 12.15 34.19 40.65
N ARG A 332 12.23 32.85 40.76
CA ARG A 332 13.38 32.07 40.31
C ARG A 332 13.49 32.10 38.79
N ARG A 333 14.71 32.12 38.24
CA ARG A 333 14.95 32.05 36.77
C ARG A 333 14.26 30.85 36.12
N SER A 334 14.31 29.68 36.77
CA SER A 334 13.66 28.46 36.29
C SER A 334 12.15 28.63 36.12
N SER A 335 11.47 29.41 37.00
CA SER A 335 10.04 29.64 36.89
C SER A 335 9.66 30.45 35.62
N ILE A 336 10.53 31.39 35.24
CA ILE A 336 10.34 32.16 33.99
C ILE A 336 10.60 31.29 32.78
N VAL A 337 11.69 30.51 32.75
CA VAL A 337 12.00 29.57 31.69
C VAL A 337 10.85 28.58 31.47
N THR A 338 10.38 27.93 32.55
CA THR A 338 9.28 26.97 32.50
C THR A 338 8.00 27.61 31.96
N GLN A 339 7.69 28.85 32.33
CA GLN A 339 6.51 29.56 31.82
C GLN A 339 6.57 29.73 30.31
N PHE A 340 7.68 30.23 29.76
CA PHE A 340 7.83 30.45 28.32
C PHE A 340 7.91 29.12 27.52
N LEU A 341 8.52 28.06 28.08
CA LEU A 341 8.51 26.74 27.48
C LEU A 341 7.11 26.13 27.40
N ILE A 342 6.29 26.30 28.45
CA ILE A 342 4.90 25.85 28.45
C ILE A 342 4.11 26.65 27.39
N GLU A 343 4.34 27.96 27.29
CA GLU A 343 3.67 28.82 26.28
C GLU A 343 4.01 28.37 24.85
N ALA A 344 5.31 28.13 24.56
CA ALA A 344 5.76 27.63 23.27
C ALA A 344 5.22 26.21 22.98
N GLY A 345 5.29 25.31 23.96
CA GLY A 345 4.75 23.95 23.82
C GLY A 345 3.25 23.91 23.58
N MET A 346 2.49 24.80 24.21
CA MET A 346 1.04 24.93 23.98
C MET A 346 0.71 25.47 22.59
N LEU A 347 1.43 26.50 22.11
CA LEU A 347 1.27 27.02 20.76
C LEU A 347 1.49 25.92 19.73
N CYS A 348 2.58 25.17 19.88
CA CYS A 348 2.92 24.06 18.99
C CYS A 348 1.93 22.89 19.14
N GLY A 349 1.51 22.57 20.37
CA GLY A 349 0.53 21.52 20.62
C GLY A 349 -0.82 21.81 19.96
N MET A 350 -1.31 23.07 20.05
CA MET A 350 -2.55 23.47 19.36
C MET A 350 -2.37 23.48 17.84
N GLY A 351 -1.25 23.99 17.33
CA GLY A 351 -0.92 23.91 15.92
C GLY A 351 -0.85 22.47 15.43
N GLY A 352 -0.25 21.56 16.25
CA GLY A 352 -0.19 20.14 16.01
C GLY A 352 -1.56 19.47 15.92
N ILE A 353 -2.48 19.77 16.86
CA ILE A 353 -3.85 19.23 16.84
C ILE A 353 -4.59 19.66 15.58
N ILE A 354 -4.50 20.93 15.22
CA ILE A 354 -5.14 21.47 14.00
C ILE A 354 -4.47 20.82 12.76
N GLY A 355 -3.15 20.73 12.74
CA GLY A 355 -2.38 20.08 11.68
C GLY A 355 -2.75 18.61 11.49
N ILE A 356 -2.93 17.87 12.59
CA ILE A 356 -3.43 16.48 12.59
C ILE A 356 -4.83 16.40 11.99
N GLY A 357 -5.74 17.30 12.36
CA GLY A 357 -7.09 17.35 11.81
C GLY A 357 -7.06 17.57 10.28
N ILE A 358 -6.32 18.57 9.82
CA ILE A 358 -6.17 18.87 8.38
C ILE A 358 -5.46 17.72 7.66
N GLY A 359 -4.40 17.17 8.25
CA GLY A 359 -3.65 16.03 7.71
C GLY A 359 -4.51 14.79 7.57
N THR A 360 -5.39 14.50 8.54
CA THR A 360 -6.34 13.37 8.48
C THR A 360 -7.33 13.54 7.33
N VAL A 361 -7.94 14.73 7.20
CA VAL A 361 -8.84 15.02 6.07
C VAL A 361 -8.11 14.94 4.74
N GLY A 362 -6.91 15.53 4.66
CA GLY A 362 -6.07 15.47 3.46
C GLY A 362 -5.66 14.05 3.07
N THR A 363 -5.32 13.20 4.05
CA THR A 363 -5.00 11.76 3.80
C THR A 363 -6.21 11.02 3.22
N ARG A 364 -7.42 11.27 3.73
CA ARG A 364 -8.64 10.63 3.18
C ARG A 364 -8.91 11.07 1.74
N ILE A 365 -8.77 12.36 1.46
CA ILE A 365 -8.94 12.91 0.10
C ILE A 365 -7.88 12.33 -0.83
N ALA A 366 -6.60 12.36 -0.43
CA ALA A 366 -5.52 11.80 -1.23
C ALA A 366 -5.67 10.29 -1.45
N GLY A 367 -6.07 9.54 -0.42
CA GLY A 367 -6.34 8.10 -0.52
C GLY A 367 -7.45 7.79 -1.52
N LYS A 368 -8.54 8.56 -1.48
CA LYS A 368 -9.66 8.38 -2.41
C LYS A 368 -9.28 8.76 -3.86
N LEU A 369 -8.53 9.85 -4.05
CA LEU A 369 -8.15 10.33 -5.39
C LEU A 369 -7.03 9.51 -6.04
N LEU A 370 -6.02 9.07 -5.26
CA LEU A 370 -4.82 8.42 -5.81
C LEU A 370 -4.92 6.89 -5.83
N VAL A 371 -5.60 6.31 -4.84
CA VAL A 371 -5.60 4.85 -4.61
C VAL A 371 -7.01 4.26 -4.60
N ASN A 372 -8.01 5.12 -4.67
CA ASN A 372 -9.43 4.77 -4.56
C ASN A 372 -9.76 3.97 -3.28
N MET A 373 -9.14 4.37 -2.16
CA MET A 373 -9.33 3.77 -0.84
C MET A 373 -9.46 4.82 0.25
N GLU A 374 -10.23 4.52 1.29
CA GLU A 374 -10.24 5.33 2.51
C GLU A 374 -9.04 4.99 3.39
N ILE A 375 -8.01 5.86 3.35
CA ILE A 375 -6.82 5.71 4.19
C ILE A 375 -6.99 6.50 5.48
N TRP A 376 -6.83 5.81 6.61
CA TRP A 376 -6.82 6.41 7.94
C TRP A 376 -5.39 6.43 8.50
N PRO A 377 -4.95 7.58 9.06
CA PRO A 377 -3.66 7.63 9.75
C PRO A 377 -3.65 6.65 10.93
N SER A 378 -2.57 5.91 11.11
CA SER A 378 -2.42 5.04 12.26
C SER A 378 -2.29 5.84 13.56
N ALA A 379 -2.69 5.25 14.70
CA ALA A 379 -2.56 5.87 16.01
C ALA A 379 -1.09 6.24 16.30
N GLY A 380 -0.13 5.41 15.88
CA GLY A 380 1.30 5.68 16.04
C GLY A 380 1.77 6.94 15.31
N ILE A 381 1.33 7.13 14.04
CA ILE A 381 1.65 8.33 13.26
C ILE A 381 1.03 9.57 13.90
N THR A 382 -0.22 9.48 14.33
CA THR A 382 -0.95 10.59 14.96
C THR A 382 -0.28 11.02 16.28
N LEU A 383 0.05 10.07 17.15
CA LEU A 383 0.74 10.34 18.41
C LEU A 383 2.17 10.85 18.17
N GLY A 384 2.88 10.27 17.23
CA GLY A 384 4.22 10.71 16.85
C GLY A 384 4.24 12.14 16.32
N ALA A 385 3.28 12.51 15.45
CA ALA A 385 3.11 13.86 14.93
C ALA A 385 2.81 14.88 16.05
N PHE A 386 1.93 14.51 16.99
CA PHE A 386 1.65 15.36 18.14
C PHE A 386 2.88 15.55 19.03
N ALA A 387 3.57 14.46 19.39
CA ALA A 387 4.79 14.51 20.19
C ALA A 387 5.87 15.36 19.51
N LEU A 388 6.06 15.19 18.21
CA LEU A 388 7.00 15.98 17.42
C LEU A 388 6.67 17.48 17.48
N SER A 389 5.39 17.87 17.34
CA SER A 389 4.97 19.28 17.40
C SER A 389 5.31 19.91 18.76
N VAL A 390 5.01 19.20 19.85
CA VAL A 390 5.32 19.69 21.22
C VAL A 390 6.83 19.78 21.44
N CYS A 391 7.60 18.76 21.02
CA CYS A 391 9.06 18.77 21.11
C CYS A 391 9.68 19.96 20.36
N LEU A 392 9.20 20.25 19.15
CA LEU A 392 9.65 21.42 18.38
C LEU A 392 9.34 22.73 19.12
N GLY A 393 8.15 22.85 19.71
CA GLY A 393 7.80 24.01 20.54
C GLY A 393 8.76 24.23 21.71
N ILE A 394 9.11 23.17 22.40
CA ILE A 394 10.07 23.24 23.50
C ILE A 394 11.45 23.62 22.97
N LEU A 395 11.93 22.99 21.89
CA LEU A 395 13.24 23.21 21.27
C LEU A 395 13.43 24.67 20.87
N PHE A 396 12.50 25.22 20.08
CA PHE A 396 12.56 26.60 19.61
C PHE A 396 12.19 27.62 20.69
N GLY A 397 11.51 27.19 21.77
CA GLY A 397 11.20 27.99 22.95
C GLY A 397 12.37 28.17 23.93
N ILE A 398 13.39 27.27 23.90
CA ILE A 398 14.51 27.31 24.85
C ILE A 398 15.28 28.63 24.78
N TYR A 399 15.66 29.08 23.61
CA TYR A 399 16.48 30.29 23.45
C TYR A 399 15.73 31.56 23.90
N PRO A 400 14.49 31.86 23.49
CA PRO A 400 13.73 33.01 24.01
C PRO A 400 13.51 32.94 25.53
N ALA A 401 13.18 31.76 26.06
CA ALA A 401 12.97 31.55 27.50
C ALA A 401 14.25 31.82 28.33
N ALA A 402 15.39 31.33 27.82
CA ALA A 402 16.68 31.59 28.46
C ALA A 402 17.03 33.10 28.44
N LYS A 403 16.75 33.79 27.33
CA LYS A 403 16.97 35.25 27.20
C LYS A 403 16.09 36.02 28.16
N ALA A 404 14.80 35.68 28.26
CA ALA A 404 13.86 36.26 29.22
C ALA A 404 14.32 36.12 30.67
N SER A 405 14.85 34.94 31.05
CA SER A 405 15.30 34.64 32.41
C SER A 405 16.52 35.41 32.84
N LYS A 406 17.34 35.92 31.92
CA LYS A 406 18.58 36.66 32.16
C LYS A 406 18.37 38.16 32.35
N LEU A 407 17.16 38.72 32.07
CA LEU A 407 16.85 40.13 32.22
C LEU A 407 17.11 40.58 33.67
N GLN A 408 17.85 41.72 33.82
CA GLN A 408 18.10 42.33 35.12
C GLN A 408 16.88 43.16 35.54
N PRO A 409 16.39 43.05 36.78
CA PRO A 409 15.22 43.81 37.25
C PRO A 409 15.34 45.32 37.06
N VAL A 410 16.53 45.89 37.26
CA VAL A 410 16.79 47.32 37.12
C VAL A 410 16.67 47.80 35.67
N GLU A 411 17.23 47.04 34.74
CA GLU A 411 17.15 47.36 33.30
C GLU A 411 15.73 47.16 32.77
N ALA A 412 15.04 46.11 33.21
CA ALA A 412 13.69 45.79 32.80
C ALA A 412 12.64 46.81 33.29
N LEU A 413 12.88 47.50 34.41
CA LEU A 413 12.00 48.56 34.95
C LEU A 413 12.27 49.95 34.33
N ARG A 414 13.47 50.09 33.66
CA ARG A 414 13.84 51.34 32.95
C ARG A 414 13.48 51.28 31.46
N ALA A 415 13.09 50.12 30.92
CA ALA A 415 12.67 49.99 29.55
C ALA A 415 11.27 50.63 29.41
N ASP A 416 11.16 51.63 28.58
CA ASP A 416 9.91 52.30 28.20
C ASP A 416 9.06 51.45 27.29
#